data_40f989f5e3044e960055f463ab7810d5
#
_entry.id   40f989f5e3044e960055f463ab7810d5
#
_cell.length_a   1.000
_cell.length_b   1.000
_cell.length_c   1.000
_cell.angle_alpha   90.00
_cell.angle_beta   90.00
_cell.angle_gamma   90.00
#
_symmetry.space_group_name_H-M   'P 1'
#
loop_
_entity.id
_entity.type
_entity.pdbx_description
1 polymer ?
#
loop_
_entity_poly.entity_id
_entity_poly.type
_entity_poly.pdbx_seq_one_letter_code
_entity_poly.pdbx_strand_id
1 'polypeptide(L)'
;MNRRNFFNTAAISAVAATSVSKVAMAALPEPALMNSPNTASPLAPPNGQPYNPVVTINGWSLPWRMNQGVKEFHLVAEPVVREMSPGFKAHMWGYNGQSPGPTIEVVEGDKVRIFVTNKLPEHTTVHWHGQRLPNGMDGVSGLNQPPIPVGKTFVYEFEARRPGTFMYHPHADEMTQMAMGMMGFWVTHPKLDKNGKHPLIESVDRDFVFLLNAYDIEPGSMTPKIMTMLDFNLWSWNSRIFPGIDTLNVRHNDKVRIRFGNLTMTNHPIHLHGHEFLVTGTDGGPTPKSTRWYEVTTDVAVGQMRQIEFLADEEGDWAFHCHK
;
A
#
# COMPACT_ATOMS: atom_id res chain seq x y z
N MET A 1 -53.81 20.57 -22.22
CA MET A 1 -54.06 21.00 -23.61
C MET A 1 -52.72 21.36 -24.27
N ASN A 2 -52.44 20.60 -25.33
CA ASN A 2 -51.56 20.83 -26.49
C ASN A 2 -50.13 21.34 -26.31
N ARG A 3 -49.27 20.43 -26.56
CA ARG A 3 -48.17 20.24 -27.58
C ARG A 3 -48.07 21.29 -28.69
N ARG A 4 -46.87 21.79 -29.01
CA ARG A 4 -46.26 21.68 -30.35
C ARG A 4 -44.88 22.40 -30.44
N ASN A 5 -43.93 21.61 -30.85
CA ASN A 5 -42.70 21.83 -31.64
C ASN A 5 -42.43 23.22 -32.27
N PHE A 6 -41.15 23.64 -32.24
CA PHE A 6 -40.53 24.29 -33.41
C PHE A 6 -39.02 23.93 -33.51
N PHE A 7 -38.67 23.35 -34.61
CA PHE A 7 -37.31 23.19 -35.15
C PHE A 7 -36.94 24.39 -36.01
N ASN A 8 -35.62 24.51 -36.24
CA ASN A 8 -34.85 25.26 -37.23
C ASN A 8 -34.20 26.55 -36.69
N THR A 9 -32.96 26.86 -36.98
CA THR A 9 -32.12 26.69 -38.17
C THR A 9 -30.65 26.90 -37.80
N ALA A 10 -29.75 26.23 -38.51
CA ALA A 10 -28.31 26.34 -38.42
C ALA A 10 -27.80 27.71 -38.88
N ALA A 11 -26.78 28.22 -38.17
CA ALA A 11 -25.86 29.21 -38.71
C ALA A 11 -24.42 28.75 -38.49
N ILE A 12 -23.76 28.40 -39.56
CA ILE A 12 -22.34 28.08 -39.62
C ILE A 12 -21.58 29.40 -39.52
N SER A 13 -20.81 29.58 -38.47
CA SER A 13 -19.78 30.62 -38.40
C SER A 13 -18.42 29.94 -38.33
N ALA A 14 -17.68 30.03 -39.42
CA ALA A 14 -16.26 29.68 -39.46
C ALA A 14 -15.47 30.63 -38.57
N VAL A 15 -14.82 30.11 -37.56
CA VAL A 15 -13.81 30.84 -36.77
C VAL A 15 -12.45 30.23 -37.08
N ALA A 16 -11.54 31.11 -37.41
CA ALA A 16 -10.18 30.87 -37.84
C ALA A 16 -9.40 29.97 -36.85
N ALA A 17 -8.69 29.01 -37.41
CA ALA A 17 -7.72 28.21 -36.67
C ALA A 17 -6.53 29.08 -36.25
N THR A 18 -6.46 29.44 -35.01
CA THR A 18 -5.22 29.92 -34.40
C THR A 18 -4.39 28.69 -34.01
N SER A 19 -3.21 28.58 -34.64
CA SER A 19 -2.21 27.56 -34.31
C SER A 19 -1.77 27.69 -32.89
N VAL A 20 -2.30 26.84 -32.01
CA VAL A 20 -1.75 26.62 -30.69
C VAL A 20 -0.48 25.80 -30.85
N SER A 21 0.66 26.43 -30.61
CA SER A 21 1.96 25.78 -30.53
C SER A 21 1.87 24.62 -29.50
N LYS A 22 2.01 23.39 -30.00
CA LYS A 22 2.20 22.22 -29.11
C LYS A 22 3.54 22.41 -28.39
N VAL A 23 3.48 22.88 -27.15
CA VAL A 23 4.60 22.66 -26.23
C VAL A 23 4.65 21.14 -26.03
N ALA A 24 5.65 20.51 -26.61
CA ALA A 24 5.95 19.12 -26.36
C ALA A 24 6.36 19.02 -24.86
N MET A 25 5.44 18.65 -24.00
CA MET A 25 5.81 18.13 -22.69
C MET A 25 6.66 16.90 -22.96
N ALA A 26 7.95 16.98 -22.62
CA ALA A 26 8.82 15.82 -22.61
C ALA A 26 8.12 14.75 -21.75
N ALA A 27 7.77 13.63 -22.37
CA ALA A 27 7.24 12.49 -21.66
C ALA A 27 8.27 12.08 -20.63
N LEU A 28 7.91 12.13 -19.34
CA LEU A 28 8.72 11.51 -18.30
C LEU A 28 8.90 10.05 -18.71
N PRO A 29 10.10 9.47 -18.56
CA PRO A 29 10.31 8.07 -18.88
C PRO A 29 9.29 7.25 -18.11
N GLU A 30 8.52 6.42 -18.80
CA GLU A 30 7.60 5.50 -18.16
C GLU A 30 8.40 4.64 -17.18
N PRO A 31 8.04 4.62 -15.89
CA PRO A 31 8.64 3.64 -14.99
C PRO A 31 8.34 2.27 -15.61
N ALA A 32 9.35 1.45 -15.78
CA ALA A 32 9.18 0.10 -16.28
C ALA A 32 8.05 -0.55 -15.49
N LEU A 33 6.99 -0.98 -16.18
CA LEU A 33 5.91 -1.75 -15.59
C LEU A 33 6.54 -3.01 -15.03
N MET A 34 6.86 -2.99 -13.75
CA MET A 34 7.30 -4.18 -13.04
C MET A 34 6.11 -5.12 -13.04
N ASN A 35 6.20 -6.18 -13.83
CA ASN A 35 5.20 -7.23 -13.78
C ASN A 35 5.05 -7.67 -12.34
N SER A 36 3.83 -7.66 -11.83
CA SER A 36 3.54 -8.24 -10.53
C SER A 36 4.13 -9.65 -10.48
N PRO A 37 4.87 -10.01 -9.43
CA PRO A 37 5.40 -11.34 -9.35
C PRO A 37 4.26 -12.34 -9.53
N ASN A 38 4.47 -13.36 -10.34
CA ASN A 38 3.46 -14.37 -10.62
C ASN A 38 2.99 -14.99 -9.30
N THR A 39 1.78 -14.64 -8.89
CA THR A 39 1.19 -15.06 -7.62
C THR A 39 0.92 -16.57 -7.56
N ALA A 40 0.97 -17.27 -8.69
CA ALA A 40 0.78 -18.72 -8.77
C ALA A 40 1.96 -19.54 -8.26
N SER A 41 3.15 -18.96 -8.10
CA SER A 41 4.31 -19.67 -7.57
C SER A 41 4.19 -19.87 -6.05
N PRO A 42 4.65 -21.02 -5.50
CA PRO A 42 4.75 -21.18 -4.06
C PRO A 42 5.60 -20.08 -3.45
N LEU A 43 5.21 -19.60 -2.27
CA LEU A 43 6.09 -18.74 -1.47
C LEU A 43 7.27 -19.60 -1.00
N ALA A 44 8.42 -19.38 -1.60
CA ALA A 44 9.67 -19.94 -1.11
C ALA A 44 10.54 -18.80 -0.64
N PRO A 45 11.24 -18.92 0.51
CA PRO A 45 12.17 -17.88 0.91
C PRO A 45 13.20 -17.72 -0.21
N PRO A 46 13.49 -16.48 -0.67
CA PRO A 46 14.63 -16.23 -1.52
C PRO A 46 15.88 -16.81 -0.86
N ASN A 47 16.86 -17.25 -1.65
CA ASN A 47 18.06 -17.88 -1.13
C ASN A 47 18.65 -17.11 0.06
N GLY A 48 18.71 -17.75 1.23
CA GLY A 48 19.23 -17.18 2.47
C GLY A 48 18.26 -16.32 3.27
N GLN A 49 16.99 -16.18 2.88
CA GLN A 49 15.99 -15.49 3.68
C GLN A 49 15.39 -16.43 4.74
N PRO A 50 15.27 -15.99 5.99
CA PRO A 50 14.73 -16.82 7.08
C PRO A 50 13.19 -16.84 7.13
N TYR A 51 12.50 -16.34 6.09
CA TYR A 51 11.05 -16.23 6.00
C TYR A 51 10.56 -16.36 4.56
N ASN A 52 9.31 -16.77 4.39
CA ASN A 52 8.63 -16.67 3.12
C ASN A 52 8.21 -15.20 2.89
N PRO A 53 8.62 -14.56 1.79
CA PRO A 53 8.25 -13.17 1.53
C PRO A 53 6.73 -13.03 1.33
N VAL A 54 6.20 -11.87 1.69
CA VAL A 54 4.82 -11.53 1.35
C VAL A 54 4.69 -11.22 -0.14
N VAL A 55 3.49 -11.43 -0.67
CA VAL A 55 3.11 -11.01 -2.03
C VAL A 55 2.43 -9.65 -1.94
N THR A 56 3.12 -8.61 -2.37
CA THR A 56 2.54 -7.28 -2.52
C THR A 56 1.87 -7.19 -3.89
N ILE A 57 0.56 -7.38 -3.92
CA ILE A 57 -0.22 -7.32 -5.17
C ILE A 57 -0.03 -5.97 -5.84
N ASN A 58 0.34 -5.98 -7.13
CA ASN A 58 0.62 -4.78 -7.93
C ASN A 58 1.76 -3.89 -7.36
N GLY A 59 2.66 -4.48 -6.59
CA GLY A 59 3.80 -3.82 -5.98
C GLY A 59 4.97 -4.78 -5.77
N TRP A 60 5.91 -4.42 -4.92
CA TRP A 60 7.12 -5.20 -4.64
C TRP A 60 7.67 -4.87 -3.25
N SER A 61 8.57 -5.73 -2.75
CA SER A 61 9.26 -5.52 -1.46
C SER A 61 10.56 -4.76 -1.65
N LEU A 62 10.86 -3.87 -0.71
CA LEU A 62 12.08 -3.05 -0.75
C LEU A 62 13.32 -3.94 -0.58
N PRO A 63 14.27 -3.94 -1.52
CA PRO A 63 15.51 -4.67 -1.37
C PRO A 63 16.36 -4.08 -0.25
N TRP A 64 17.16 -4.93 0.37
CA TRP A 64 18.05 -4.57 1.45
C TRP A 64 19.41 -5.26 1.32
N ARG A 65 20.38 -4.75 2.03
CA ARG A 65 21.68 -5.41 2.19
C ARG A 65 22.03 -5.56 3.67
N MET A 66 22.83 -6.58 3.99
CA MET A 66 23.37 -6.74 5.34
C MET A 66 24.70 -5.98 5.44
N ASN A 67 24.82 -5.11 6.44
CA ASN A 67 26.06 -4.39 6.73
C ASN A 67 26.35 -4.48 8.24
N GLN A 68 27.40 -5.23 8.61
CA GLN A 68 27.82 -5.42 10.00
C GLN A 68 26.67 -5.81 10.95
N GLY A 69 25.80 -6.73 10.52
CA GLY A 69 24.66 -7.19 11.32
C GLY A 69 23.46 -6.25 11.34
N VAL A 70 23.49 -5.17 10.57
CA VAL A 70 22.37 -4.24 10.38
C VAL A 70 21.79 -4.41 8.98
N LYS A 71 20.48 -4.53 8.88
CA LYS A 71 19.77 -4.61 7.61
C LYS A 71 19.52 -3.19 7.08
N GLU A 72 20.15 -2.84 5.98
CA GLU A 72 20.10 -1.51 5.39
C GLU A 72 19.10 -1.43 4.24
N PHE A 73 18.24 -0.43 4.26
CA PHE A 73 17.25 -0.09 3.24
C PHE A 73 17.49 1.32 2.71
N HIS A 74 17.10 1.57 1.46
CA HIS A 74 17.06 2.92 0.91
C HIS A 74 15.67 3.24 0.36
N LEU A 75 14.97 4.12 1.05
CA LEU A 75 13.64 4.61 0.70
C LEU A 75 13.77 6.00 0.07
N VAL A 76 13.29 6.16 -1.15
CA VAL A 76 13.35 7.43 -1.88
C VAL A 76 11.94 7.97 -2.02
N ALA A 77 11.64 9.08 -1.33
CA ALA A 77 10.38 9.80 -1.47
C ALA A 77 10.43 10.67 -2.74
N GLU A 78 9.49 10.47 -3.68
CA GLU A 78 9.53 11.13 -5.00
C GLU A 78 8.16 11.18 -5.67
N PRO A 79 7.95 12.10 -6.64
CA PRO A 79 6.79 12.06 -7.52
C PRO A 79 6.78 10.76 -8.35
N VAL A 80 5.60 10.16 -8.50
CA VAL A 80 5.40 8.91 -9.23
C VAL A 80 4.17 9.00 -10.14
N VAL A 81 4.11 8.13 -11.15
CA VAL A 81 2.91 7.92 -11.94
C VAL A 81 2.38 6.53 -11.64
N ARG A 82 1.14 6.45 -11.13
CA ARG A 82 0.48 5.19 -10.81
C ARG A 82 -0.63 4.91 -11.81
N GLU A 83 -0.58 3.77 -12.49
CA GLU A 83 -1.73 3.27 -13.23
C GLU A 83 -2.71 2.62 -12.24
N MET A 84 -3.86 3.25 -12.03
CA MET A 84 -4.86 2.80 -11.06
C MET A 84 -5.79 1.72 -11.63
N SER A 85 -6.05 1.79 -12.94
CA SER A 85 -6.69 0.73 -13.74
C SER A 85 -6.20 0.86 -15.19
N PRO A 86 -6.45 -0.12 -16.05
CA PRO A 86 -5.97 -0.05 -17.44
C PRO A 86 -6.35 1.26 -18.14
N GLY A 87 -5.32 2.02 -18.55
CA GLY A 87 -5.48 3.32 -19.21
C GLY A 87 -5.75 4.52 -18.29
N PHE A 88 -5.99 4.31 -17.01
CA PHE A 88 -6.15 5.38 -16.03
C PHE A 88 -4.89 5.55 -15.18
N LYS A 89 -4.12 6.60 -15.46
CA LYS A 89 -2.88 6.95 -14.74
C LYS A 89 -3.11 8.17 -13.86
N ALA A 90 -2.55 8.15 -12.63
CA ALA A 90 -2.57 9.27 -11.70
C ALA A 90 -1.15 9.76 -11.39
N HIS A 91 -0.96 11.08 -11.35
CA HIS A 91 0.25 11.72 -10.87
C HIS A 91 0.17 11.83 -9.36
N MET A 92 1.03 11.10 -8.69
CA MET A 92 1.03 10.91 -7.26
C MET A 92 2.41 11.19 -6.67
N TRP A 93 2.53 11.08 -5.37
CA TRP A 93 3.80 10.97 -4.67
C TRP A 93 3.88 9.58 -4.03
N GLY A 94 5.09 9.06 -3.94
CA GLY A 94 5.29 7.72 -3.41
C GLY A 94 6.74 7.49 -3.00
N TYR A 95 7.10 6.22 -2.96
CA TYR A 95 8.46 5.81 -2.61
C TYR A 95 9.00 4.83 -3.65
N ASN A 96 10.25 5.03 -4.06
CA ASN A 96 10.97 4.15 -4.99
C ASN A 96 10.15 3.83 -6.26
N GLY A 97 9.57 4.88 -6.89
CA GLY A 97 8.86 4.77 -8.15
C GLY A 97 7.43 4.24 -8.07
N GLN A 98 6.86 4.01 -6.87
CA GLN A 98 5.50 3.49 -6.73
C GLN A 98 4.70 4.13 -5.59
N SER A 99 3.37 4.02 -5.69
CA SER A 99 2.39 4.23 -4.61
C SER A 99 1.41 3.04 -4.60
N PRO A 100 1.19 2.38 -3.42
CA PRO A 100 1.96 2.55 -2.21
C PRO A 100 3.44 2.28 -2.42
N GLY A 101 4.29 2.79 -1.54
CA GLY A 101 5.70 2.48 -1.50
C GLY A 101 5.97 0.97 -1.30
N PRO A 102 7.20 0.50 -1.57
CA PRO A 102 7.53 -0.92 -1.47
C PRO A 102 7.34 -1.45 -0.05
N THR A 103 6.89 -2.70 0.05
CA THR A 103 6.76 -3.38 1.34
C THR A 103 8.13 -3.58 1.98
N ILE A 104 8.29 -3.18 3.23
CA ILE A 104 9.51 -3.44 4.01
C ILE A 104 9.31 -4.73 4.79
N GLU A 105 10.22 -5.69 4.62
CA GLU A 105 10.18 -6.99 5.29
C GLU A 105 11.41 -7.20 6.17
N VAL A 106 11.16 -7.47 7.44
CA VAL A 106 12.20 -7.74 8.44
C VAL A 106 11.81 -8.91 9.32
N VAL A 107 12.74 -9.43 10.09
CA VAL A 107 12.48 -10.44 11.13
C VAL A 107 12.54 -9.80 12.51
N GLU A 108 11.75 -10.28 13.42
CA GLU A 108 11.77 -9.88 14.83
C GLU A 108 13.18 -9.96 15.40
N GLY A 109 13.66 -8.84 15.95
CA GLY A 109 15.03 -8.68 16.44
C GLY A 109 16.03 -8.15 15.41
N ASP A 110 15.63 -7.96 14.15
CA ASP A 110 16.49 -7.29 13.17
C ASP A 110 16.79 -5.85 13.58
N LYS A 111 18.06 -5.49 13.52
CA LYS A 111 18.49 -4.09 13.56
C LYS A 111 18.38 -3.54 12.14
N VAL A 112 17.68 -2.44 11.99
CA VAL A 112 17.46 -1.80 10.69
C VAL A 112 18.11 -0.43 10.64
N ARG A 113 18.58 -0.08 9.45
CA ARG A 113 19.02 1.27 9.08
C ARG A 113 18.36 1.65 7.78
N ILE A 114 17.53 2.69 7.82
CA ILE A 114 16.74 3.10 6.67
C ILE A 114 17.17 4.51 6.27
N PHE A 115 17.79 4.61 5.10
CA PHE A 115 18.12 5.89 4.48
C PHE A 115 16.88 6.40 3.77
N VAL A 116 16.32 7.52 4.20
CA VAL A 116 15.18 8.16 3.54
C VAL A 116 15.68 9.39 2.81
N THR A 117 15.70 9.33 1.49
CA THR A 117 16.10 10.45 0.63
C THR A 117 14.87 11.16 0.09
N ASN A 118 14.80 12.48 0.30
CA ASN A 118 13.68 13.31 -0.15
C ASN A 118 13.96 13.89 -1.53
N LYS A 119 13.19 13.47 -2.54
CA LYS A 119 13.13 14.05 -3.89
C LYS A 119 11.79 14.69 -4.22
N LEU A 120 10.94 14.91 -3.21
CA LEU A 120 9.69 15.65 -3.35
C LEU A 120 9.96 17.14 -3.60
N PRO A 121 8.93 17.90 -4.04
CA PRO A 121 9.04 19.34 -4.16
C PRO A 121 9.02 20.07 -2.81
N GLU A 122 8.76 19.38 -1.71
CA GLU A 122 8.69 19.91 -0.35
C GLU A 122 9.41 19.02 0.66
N HIS A 123 9.51 19.50 1.91
CA HIS A 123 10.08 18.70 3.00
C HIS A 123 9.17 17.51 3.38
N THR A 124 9.74 16.47 3.97
CA THR A 124 9.01 15.28 4.42
C THR A 124 9.63 14.68 5.69
N THR A 125 8.98 13.69 6.26
CA THR A 125 9.52 12.72 7.23
C THR A 125 8.89 11.36 6.96
N VAL A 126 9.32 10.31 7.68
CA VAL A 126 8.64 9.01 7.66
C VAL A 126 8.36 8.58 9.09
N HIS A 127 7.09 8.37 9.40
CA HIS A 127 6.63 7.72 10.62
C HIS A 127 6.47 6.22 10.40
N TRP A 128 6.94 5.44 11.35
CA TRP A 128 6.92 3.97 11.33
C TRP A 128 5.74 3.49 12.19
N HIS A 129 4.56 3.56 11.63
CA HIS A 129 3.30 3.35 12.32
C HIS A 129 3.22 1.98 13.01
N GLY A 130 3.07 2.00 14.33
CA GLY A 130 2.95 0.82 15.17
C GLY A 130 4.27 0.22 15.64
N GLN A 131 5.44 0.71 15.19
CA GLN A 131 6.74 0.23 15.65
C GLN A 131 7.06 0.73 17.06
N ARG A 132 7.70 -0.12 17.86
CA ARG A 132 8.26 0.26 19.17
C ARG A 132 9.73 0.64 18.98
N LEU A 133 10.01 1.92 18.92
CA LEU A 133 11.31 2.47 18.55
C LEU A 133 11.74 3.62 19.48
N PRO A 134 13.00 4.08 19.42
CA PRO A 134 13.45 5.27 20.15
C PRO A 134 12.73 6.53 19.66
N ASN A 135 12.39 7.42 20.59
CA ASN A 135 11.63 8.66 20.29
C ASN A 135 12.20 9.45 19.09
N GLY A 136 13.52 9.64 19.02
CA GLY A 136 14.16 10.37 17.90
C GLY A 136 14.08 9.68 16.54
N MET A 137 13.49 8.46 16.44
CA MET A 137 13.28 7.69 15.22
C MET A 137 11.82 7.59 14.83
N ASP A 138 10.91 8.26 15.56
CA ASP A 138 9.46 8.15 15.36
C ASP A 138 8.94 8.89 14.13
N GLY A 139 9.67 9.87 13.65
CA GLY A 139 9.40 10.52 12.36
C GLY A 139 8.43 11.69 12.38
N VAL A 140 7.97 12.14 13.56
CA VAL A 140 7.05 13.30 13.66
C VAL A 140 7.84 14.60 13.51
N SER A 141 7.56 15.32 12.43
CA SER A 141 8.21 16.59 12.13
C SER A 141 7.96 17.65 13.21
N GLY A 142 9.03 18.28 13.68
CA GLY A 142 8.95 19.31 14.72
C GLY A 142 8.76 18.81 16.15
N LEU A 143 8.50 17.51 16.34
CA LEU A 143 8.41 16.88 17.66
C LEU A 143 9.62 15.98 17.93
N ASN A 144 9.84 14.96 17.10
CA ASN A 144 10.89 13.97 17.31
C ASN A 144 12.13 14.25 16.46
N GLN A 145 11.96 14.94 15.34
CA GLN A 145 13.04 15.27 14.41
C GLN A 145 12.74 16.56 13.61
N PRO A 146 13.76 17.21 13.04
CA PRO A 146 13.54 18.21 12.01
C PRO A 146 13.05 17.56 10.72
N PRO A 147 12.28 18.26 9.86
CA PRO A 147 11.87 17.76 8.56
C PRO A 147 13.10 17.48 7.68
N ILE A 148 12.98 16.51 6.77
CA ILE A 148 13.99 16.19 5.76
C ILE A 148 13.84 17.16 4.60
N PRO A 149 14.76 18.11 4.38
CA PRO A 149 14.65 19.07 3.29
C PRO A 149 14.76 18.36 1.92
N VAL A 150 14.28 19.06 0.88
CA VAL A 150 14.42 18.60 -0.51
C VAL A 150 15.88 18.30 -0.84
N GLY A 151 16.15 17.16 -1.46
CA GLY A 151 17.47 16.68 -1.84
C GLY A 151 18.33 16.15 -0.68
N LYS A 152 17.79 16.05 0.54
CA LYS A 152 18.53 15.54 1.70
C LYS A 152 18.09 14.14 2.09
N THR A 153 18.92 13.48 2.89
CA THR A 153 18.70 12.14 3.42
C THR A 153 18.71 12.19 4.95
N PHE A 154 17.74 11.54 5.58
CA PHE A 154 17.74 11.24 7.01
C PHE A 154 17.94 9.73 7.20
N VAL A 155 18.53 9.33 8.33
CA VAL A 155 18.80 7.93 8.64
C VAL A 155 18.04 7.54 9.88
N TYR A 156 17.16 6.56 9.74
CA TYR A 156 16.42 5.95 10.86
C TYR A 156 17.11 4.64 11.25
N GLU A 157 17.36 4.48 12.56
CA GLU A 157 18.01 3.27 13.10
C GLU A 157 17.23 2.77 14.32
N PHE A 158 16.72 1.54 14.24
CA PHE A 158 16.01 0.91 15.34
C PHE A 158 15.99 -0.62 15.20
N GLU A 159 15.46 -1.29 16.20
CA GLU A 159 15.24 -2.73 16.21
C GLU A 159 13.76 -3.05 15.99
N ALA A 160 13.46 -3.99 15.09
CA ALA A 160 12.12 -4.53 14.87
C ALA A 160 11.74 -5.46 16.03
N ARG A 161 11.08 -4.94 17.07
CA ARG A 161 10.94 -5.61 18.37
C ARG A 161 9.82 -6.63 18.47
N ARG A 162 8.87 -6.65 17.55
CA ARG A 162 7.74 -7.60 17.58
C ARG A 162 7.27 -7.96 16.20
N PRO A 163 6.78 -9.20 16.00
CA PRO A 163 6.21 -9.61 14.73
C PRO A 163 4.83 -8.99 14.54
N GLY A 164 4.45 -8.77 13.29
CA GLY A 164 3.14 -8.24 12.96
C GLY A 164 3.10 -7.51 11.64
N THR A 165 1.96 -6.87 11.45
CA THR A 165 1.63 -6.06 10.28
C THR A 165 1.63 -4.60 10.70
N PHE A 166 2.36 -3.76 9.96
CA PHE A 166 2.56 -2.34 10.26
C PHE A 166 2.54 -1.53 8.96
N MET A 167 2.61 -0.21 9.07
CA MET A 167 2.61 0.71 7.94
C MET A 167 3.72 1.75 8.11
N TYR A 168 4.03 2.47 7.05
CA TYR A 168 4.84 3.69 7.13
C TYR A 168 4.23 4.77 6.24
N HIS A 169 4.32 6.00 6.69
CA HIS A 169 3.76 7.15 5.99
C HIS A 169 4.48 8.45 6.42
N PRO A 170 4.34 9.56 5.66
CA PRO A 170 4.91 10.84 6.08
C PRO A 170 4.22 11.37 7.33
N HIS A 171 4.93 12.18 8.10
CA HIS A 171 4.41 12.93 9.24
C HIS A 171 4.97 14.36 9.29
N ALA A 172 5.01 15.00 8.13
CA ALA A 172 5.35 16.41 7.95
C ALA A 172 4.10 17.19 7.47
N ASP A 173 3.88 17.34 6.18
CA ASP A 173 2.59 17.75 5.61
C ASP A 173 1.75 16.51 5.31
N GLU A 174 1.17 15.98 6.35
CA GLU A 174 0.47 14.70 6.31
C GLU A 174 -0.75 14.76 5.39
N MET A 175 -1.50 15.88 5.43
CA MET A 175 -2.69 16.05 4.60
C MET A 175 -2.34 15.98 3.10
N THR A 176 -1.36 16.73 2.65
CA THR A 176 -0.93 16.75 1.25
C THR A 176 -0.31 15.41 0.87
N GLN A 177 0.67 14.94 1.64
CA GLN A 177 1.50 13.81 1.26
C GLN A 177 0.72 12.49 1.28
N MET A 178 -0.17 12.30 2.24
CA MET A 178 -1.05 11.13 2.30
C MET A 178 -2.10 11.15 1.16
N ALA A 179 -2.75 12.29 0.91
CA ALA A 179 -3.69 12.44 -0.20
C ALA A 179 -3.02 12.21 -1.56
N MET A 180 -1.74 12.54 -1.69
CA MET A 180 -0.94 12.26 -2.89
C MET A 180 -0.48 10.79 -3.00
N GLY A 181 -0.74 9.94 -1.99
CA GLY A 181 -0.49 8.49 -2.04
C GLY A 181 0.78 8.03 -1.35
N MET A 182 1.40 8.86 -0.51
CA MET A 182 2.61 8.49 0.22
C MET A 182 2.30 7.61 1.41
N MET A 183 2.48 6.32 1.26
CA MET A 183 2.29 5.30 2.27
C MET A 183 2.98 4.02 1.85
N GLY A 184 3.22 3.12 2.79
CA GLY A 184 3.74 1.81 2.48
C GLY A 184 3.48 0.80 3.59
N PHE A 185 3.70 -0.46 3.28
CA PHE A 185 3.46 -1.57 4.17
C PHE A 185 4.75 -2.03 4.85
N TRP A 186 4.64 -2.43 6.12
CA TRP A 186 5.74 -3.03 6.86
C TRP A 186 5.30 -4.36 7.46
N VAL A 187 6.08 -5.39 7.22
CA VAL A 187 5.88 -6.72 7.83
C VAL A 187 7.10 -7.09 8.65
N THR A 188 6.89 -7.36 9.93
CA THR A 188 7.89 -8.01 10.76
C THR A 188 7.52 -9.49 10.87
N HIS A 189 8.32 -10.34 10.23
CA HIS A 189 8.18 -11.78 10.33
C HIS A 189 8.58 -12.28 11.73
N PRO A 190 7.96 -13.35 12.24
CA PRO A 190 8.30 -13.87 13.55
C PRO A 190 9.71 -14.47 13.57
N LYS A 191 10.42 -14.28 14.65
CA LYS A 191 11.61 -15.08 14.94
C LYS A 191 11.16 -16.49 15.34
N LEU A 192 11.51 -17.46 14.53
CA LEU A 192 11.13 -18.84 14.77
C LEU A 192 12.04 -19.50 15.81
N ASP A 193 11.49 -20.43 16.59
CA ASP A 193 12.22 -21.26 17.51
C ASP A 193 13.07 -22.33 16.77
N LYS A 194 13.81 -23.16 17.52
CA LYS A 194 14.63 -24.25 16.94
C LYS A 194 13.86 -25.29 16.15
N ASN A 195 12.53 -25.35 16.29
CA ASN A 195 11.63 -26.25 15.59
C ASN A 195 10.93 -25.55 14.40
N GLY A 196 11.33 -24.31 14.06
CA GLY A 196 10.72 -23.52 12.98
C GLY A 196 9.32 -23.01 13.33
N LYS A 197 8.99 -22.80 14.61
CA LYS A 197 7.66 -22.41 15.08
C LYS A 197 7.69 -21.08 15.84
N HIS A 198 6.56 -20.39 15.83
CA HIS A 198 6.29 -19.25 16.70
C HIS A 198 4.99 -19.52 17.50
N PRO A 199 4.90 -19.12 18.78
CA PRO A 199 3.75 -19.46 19.64
C PRO A 199 2.42 -18.90 19.13
N LEU A 200 2.43 -17.74 18.49
CA LEU A 200 1.22 -17.03 18.05
C LEU A 200 1.00 -17.02 16.53
N ILE A 201 2.02 -17.27 15.72
CA ILE A 201 1.96 -17.11 14.26
C ILE A 201 2.18 -18.46 13.61
N GLU A 202 1.20 -18.93 12.84
CA GLU A 202 1.30 -20.15 12.05
C GLU A 202 2.04 -19.88 10.73
N SER A 203 2.66 -20.91 10.17
CA SER A 203 3.14 -20.86 8.79
C SER A 203 1.97 -20.93 7.82
N VAL A 204 2.08 -20.21 6.72
CA VAL A 204 1.09 -20.19 5.63
C VAL A 204 1.77 -20.44 4.29
N ASP A 205 1.00 -20.92 3.32
CA ASP A 205 1.47 -21.18 1.96
C ASP A 205 1.46 -19.89 1.11
N ARG A 206 0.56 -18.96 1.44
CA ARG A 206 0.41 -17.66 0.78
C ARG A 206 0.20 -16.56 1.82
N ASP A 207 0.88 -15.44 1.64
CA ASP A 207 0.80 -14.27 2.51
C ASP A 207 0.70 -13.00 1.65
N PHE A 208 -0.47 -12.38 1.59
CA PHE A 208 -0.74 -11.21 0.75
C PHE A 208 -0.86 -9.94 1.59
N VAL A 209 -0.49 -8.81 1.02
CA VAL A 209 -0.61 -7.51 1.68
C VAL A 209 -1.41 -6.52 0.83
N PHE A 210 -2.33 -5.81 1.48
CA PHE A 210 -3.13 -4.74 0.89
C PHE A 210 -3.12 -3.49 1.77
N LEU A 211 -2.69 -2.39 1.19
CA LEU A 211 -2.88 -1.07 1.76
C LEU A 211 -4.13 -0.45 1.16
N LEU A 212 -5.08 -0.12 2.01
CA LEU A 212 -6.34 0.49 1.62
C LEU A 212 -6.15 2.00 1.54
N ASN A 213 -6.59 2.60 0.45
CA ASN A 213 -6.57 4.05 0.31
C ASN A 213 -7.74 4.56 -0.52
N ALA A 214 -8.04 5.84 -0.35
CA ALA A 214 -9.10 6.54 -1.07
C ALA A 214 -8.53 7.82 -1.68
N TYR A 215 -9.00 8.17 -2.87
CA TYR A 215 -8.58 9.36 -3.61
C TYR A 215 -9.80 10.13 -4.13
N ASP A 216 -9.62 11.42 -4.31
CA ASP A 216 -10.54 12.26 -5.06
C ASP A 216 -9.78 12.78 -6.29
N ILE A 217 -10.10 12.22 -7.47
CA ILE A 217 -9.49 12.62 -8.74
C ILE A 217 -10.61 13.01 -9.69
N GLU A 218 -10.66 14.31 -10.06
CA GLU A 218 -11.62 14.82 -11.02
C GLU A 218 -11.48 14.13 -12.39
N PRO A 219 -12.59 13.81 -13.05
CA PRO A 219 -12.55 13.33 -14.43
C PRO A 219 -11.77 14.29 -15.35
N GLY A 220 -10.76 13.77 -16.02
CA GLY A 220 -9.86 14.57 -16.89
C GLY A 220 -8.68 15.21 -16.16
N SER A 221 -8.67 15.27 -14.83
CA SER A 221 -7.48 15.49 -14.01
C SER A 221 -6.73 14.17 -13.83
N MET A 222 -5.44 14.23 -13.60
CA MET A 222 -4.63 13.05 -13.29
C MET A 222 -4.01 13.18 -11.88
N THR A 223 -4.44 14.17 -11.10
CA THR A 223 -3.82 14.47 -9.79
C THR A 223 -4.88 14.41 -8.69
N PRO A 224 -4.63 13.70 -7.58
CA PRO A 224 -5.52 13.69 -6.43
C PRO A 224 -5.71 15.09 -5.85
N LYS A 225 -6.93 15.40 -5.40
CA LYS A 225 -7.22 16.58 -4.60
C LYS A 225 -6.75 16.35 -3.15
N ILE A 226 -6.02 17.30 -2.61
CA ILE A 226 -5.45 17.19 -1.28
C ILE A 226 -6.41 17.63 -0.15
N MET A 227 -7.44 18.40 -0.47
CA MET A 227 -8.35 18.95 0.54
C MET A 227 -9.58 18.07 0.82
N THR A 228 -9.72 16.96 0.12
CA THR A 228 -10.87 16.06 0.30
C THR A 228 -10.69 15.22 1.57
N MET A 229 -11.65 15.30 2.49
CA MET A 229 -11.62 14.58 3.76
C MET A 229 -12.56 13.38 3.81
N LEU A 230 -13.70 13.43 3.13
CA LEU A 230 -14.73 12.37 3.18
C LEU A 230 -15.30 12.03 1.81
N ASP A 231 -15.44 13.00 0.90
CA ASP A 231 -16.11 12.83 -0.40
C ASP A 231 -15.17 12.28 -1.46
N PHE A 232 -14.54 11.16 -1.16
CA PHE A 232 -13.68 10.44 -2.11
C PHE A 232 -14.51 9.79 -3.21
N ASN A 233 -13.96 9.76 -4.42
CA ASN A 233 -14.59 9.13 -5.59
C ASN A 233 -13.88 7.85 -6.07
N LEU A 234 -12.72 7.52 -5.51
CA LEU A 234 -11.95 6.32 -5.83
C LEU A 234 -11.50 5.61 -4.56
N TRP A 235 -11.92 4.35 -4.44
CA TRP A 235 -11.51 3.44 -3.35
C TRP A 235 -10.54 2.42 -3.93
N SER A 236 -9.38 2.29 -3.33
CA SER A 236 -8.29 1.52 -3.91
C SER A 236 -7.67 0.53 -2.93
N TRP A 237 -7.13 -0.56 -3.48
CA TRP A 237 -6.25 -1.50 -2.81
C TRP A 237 -4.88 -1.45 -3.48
N ASN A 238 -3.83 -1.15 -2.72
CA ASN A 238 -2.49 -0.88 -3.24
C ASN A 238 -2.48 0.17 -4.37
N SER A 239 -3.26 1.25 -4.19
CA SER A 239 -3.46 2.34 -5.16
C SER A 239 -3.91 1.84 -6.54
N ARG A 240 -4.69 0.75 -6.56
CA ARG A 240 -5.38 0.23 -7.74
C ARG A 240 -6.87 0.09 -7.48
N ILE A 241 -7.66 0.30 -8.51
CA ILE A 241 -9.10 0.11 -8.52
C ILE A 241 -9.48 -0.98 -9.53
N PHE A 242 -10.64 -1.65 -9.32
CA PHE A 242 -11.14 -2.64 -10.28
C PHE A 242 -11.33 -2.00 -11.67
N PRO A 243 -10.94 -2.69 -12.76
CA PRO A 243 -10.35 -4.03 -12.86
C PRO A 243 -8.81 -4.07 -12.83
N GLY A 244 -8.13 -3.05 -12.33
CA GLY A 244 -6.68 -2.93 -12.34
C GLY A 244 -5.98 -3.67 -11.18
N ILE A 245 -6.73 -4.33 -10.30
CA ILE A 245 -6.17 -5.14 -9.20
C ILE A 245 -5.97 -6.57 -9.70
N ASP A 246 -4.74 -7.09 -9.55
CA ASP A 246 -4.43 -8.45 -9.94
C ASP A 246 -5.15 -9.47 -9.04
N THR A 247 -5.50 -10.62 -9.61
CA THR A 247 -6.15 -11.73 -8.89
C THR A 247 -5.18 -12.38 -7.89
N LEU A 248 -5.71 -12.74 -6.71
CA LEU A 248 -5.00 -13.57 -5.75
C LEU A 248 -5.12 -15.05 -6.16
N ASN A 249 -4.07 -15.57 -6.79
CA ASN A 249 -4.06 -16.97 -7.20
C ASN A 249 -3.52 -17.84 -6.06
N VAL A 250 -4.32 -18.80 -5.63
CA VAL A 250 -4.00 -19.79 -4.59
C VAL A 250 -4.26 -21.20 -5.11
N ARG A 251 -3.70 -22.21 -4.46
CA ARG A 251 -3.95 -23.61 -4.77
C ARG A 251 -5.01 -24.17 -3.83
N HIS A 252 -5.70 -25.19 -4.27
CA HIS A 252 -6.59 -25.94 -3.39
C HIS A 252 -5.83 -26.43 -2.14
N ASN A 253 -6.41 -26.16 -0.97
CA ASN A 253 -5.85 -26.43 0.36
C ASN A 253 -4.64 -25.59 0.76
N ASP A 254 -4.29 -24.51 0.04
CA ASP A 254 -3.33 -23.54 0.56
C ASP A 254 -3.89 -22.88 1.83
N LYS A 255 -3.05 -22.76 2.85
CA LYS A 255 -3.30 -21.86 3.98
C LYS A 255 -2.93 -20.46 3.55
N VAL A 256 -3.91 -19.58 3.53
CA VAL A 256 -3.78 -18.22 3.02
C VAL A 256 -3.84 -17.23 4.17
N ARG A 257 -2.93 -16.28 4.17
CA ARG A 257 -2.96 -15.09 5.02
C ARG A 257 -3.13 -13.86 4.16
N ILE A 258 -4.01 -12.95 4.59
CA ILE A 258 -4.14 -11.63 4.00
C ILE A 258 -3.97 -10.58 5.10
N ARG A 259 -3.18 -9.56 4.81
CA ARG A 259 -2.88 -8.46 5.71
C ARG A 259 -3.42 -7.17 5.12
N PHE A 260 -4.10 -6.38 5.94
CA PHE A 260 -4.64 -5.08 5.58
C PHE A 260 -4.04 -3.98 6.44
N GLY A 261 -3.77 -2.84 5.83
CA GLY A 261 -3.53 -1.58 6.49
C GLY A 261 -4.49 -0.53 5.95
N ASN A 262 -5.09 0.28 6.81
CA ASN A 262 -6.01 1.33 6.41
C ASN A 262 -5.45 2.70 6.78
N LEU A 263 -5.03 3.45 5.76
CA LEU A 263 -4.60 4.85 5.89
C LEU A 263 -5.56 5.82 5.20
N THR A 264 -6.84 5.43 5.11
CA THR A 264 -7.92 6.32 4.64
C THR A 264 -8.59 7.07 5.79
N MET A 265 -9.53 7.92 5.47
CA MET A 265 -10.32 8.68 6.45
C MET A 265 -11.60 7.95 6.89
N THR A 266 -11.85 6.72 6.40
CA THR A 266 -13.01 5.91 6.76
C THR A 266 -12.63 4.44 6.97
N ASN A 267 -13.49 3.68 7.64
CA ASN A 267 -13.32 2.24 7.78
C ASN A 267 -13.62 1.48 6.47
N HIS A 268 -13.10 0.27 6.35
CA HIS A 268 -13.29 -0.61 5.21
C HIS A 268 -13.75 -1.99 5.69
N PRO A 269 -15.05 -2.36 5.47
CA PRO A 269 -15.52 -3.71 5.70
C PRO A 269 -15.09 -4.61 4.54
N ILE A 270 -14.17 -5.52 4.79
CA ILE A 270 -13.57 -6.42 3.78
C ILE A 270 -14.23 -7.78 3.85
N HIS A 271 -14.82 -8.21 2.74
CA HIS A 271 -15.58 -9.45 2.62
C HIS A 271 -14.95 -10.43 1.62
N LEU A 272 -14.89 -11.69 2.03
CA LEU A 272 -14.46 -12.81 1.21
C LEU A 272 -15.67 -13.74 0.95
N HIS A 273 -15.94 -14.02 -0.32
CA HIS A 273 -16.95 -15.00 -0.73
C HIS A 273 -16.44 -16.45 -0.57
N GLY A 274 -17.37 -17.36 -0.35
CA GLY A 274 -17.16 -18.80 -0.38
C GLY A 274 -16.37 -19.38 0.79
N HIS A 275 -15.75 -18.56 1.62
CA HIS A 275 -14.91 -18.98 2.74
C HIS A 275 -15.23 -18.18 4.00
N GLU A 276 -15.06 -18.80 5.16
CA GLU A 276 -14.88 -18.10 6.41
C GLU A 276 -13.39 -17.93 6.71
N PHE A 277 -13.02 -16.91 7.45
CA PHE A 277 -11.64 -16.68 7.83
C PHE A 277 -11.50 -16.42 9.33
N LEU A 278 -10.36 -16.81 9.87
CA LEU A 278 -9.98 -16.56 11.25
C LEU A 278 -9.26 -15.20 11.34
N VAL A 279 -9.69 -14.31 12.24
CA VAL A 279 -8.96 -13.07 12.53
C VAL A 279 -7.79 -13.42 13.45
N THR A 280 -6.57 -13.41 12.90
CA THR A 280 -5.35 -13.85 13.57
C THR A 280 -4.43 -12.73 14.00
N GLY A 281 -4.67 -11.50 13.52
CA GLY A 281 -3.95 -10.31 13.92
C GLY A 281 -4.82 -9.07 13.83
N THR A 282 -4.58 -8.17 14.76
CA THR A 282 -5.22 -6.85 14.81
C THR A 282 -4.15 -5.78 14.77
N ASP A 283 -4.49 -4.58 15.19
CA ASP A 283 -3.61 -3.44 15.17
C ASP A 283 -2.28 -3.72 15.89
N GLY A 284 -1.23 -3.79 15.11
CA GLY A 284 0.14 -3.93 15.59
C GLY A 284 0.56 -5.31 16.08
N GLY A 285 -0.17 -6.39 15.80
CA GLY A 285 0.37 -7.70 16.16
C GLY A 285 -0.61 -8.87 16.13
N PRO A 286 -0.09 -10.10 16.35
CA PRO A 286 -0.90 -11.29 16.38
C PRO A 286 -1.79 -11.34 17.62
N THR A 287 -3.02 -11.80 17.45
CA THR A 287 -3.93 -12.08 18.58
C THR A 287 -3.54 -13.37 19.30
N PRO A 288 -3.75 -13.47 20.62
CA PRO A 288 -3.66 -14.74 21.34
C PRO A 288 -4.57 -15.79 20.69
N LYS A 289 -4.11 -17.05 20.57
CA LYS A 289 -4.88 -18.12 19.89
C LYS A 289 -6.26 -18.34 20.51
N SER A 290 -6.41 -18.16 21.82
CA SER A 290 -7.67 -18.32 22.54
C SER A 290 -8.70 -17.18 22.32
N THR A 291 -8.28 -16.09 21.69
CA THR A 291 -9.13 -14.92 21.43
C THR A 291 -9.41 -14.70 19.93
N ARG A 292 -9.06 -15.66 19.10
CA ARG A 292 -9.34 -15.63 17.66
C ARG A 292 -10.79 -16.04 17.40
N TRP A 293 -11.39 -15.42 16.42
CA TRP A 293 -12.79 -15.67 16.03
C TRP A 293 -12.93 -15.71 14.51
N TYR A 294 -13.96 -16.39 14.05
CA TYR A 294 -14.28 -16.47 12.62
C TYR A 294 -15.17 -15.32 12.19
N GLU A 295 -14.92 -14.82 10.99
CA GLU A 295 -15.72 -13.84 10.29
C GLU A 295 -15.78 -14.18 8.80
N VAL A 296 -16.69 -13.54 8.08
CA VAL A 296 -16.77 -13.51 6.61
C VAL A 296 -16.59 -12.09 6.09
N THR A 297 -16.69 -11.11 6.99
CA THR A 297 -16.43 -9.68 6.72
C THR A 297 -15.73 -9.10 7.94
N THR A 298 -14.55 -8.54 7.74
CA THR A 298 -13.80 -7.88 8.81
C THR A 298 -13.69 -6.39 8.58
N ASP A 299 -13.93 -5.60 9.62
CA ASP A 299 -13.78 -4.15 9.55
C ASP A 299 -12.32 -3.74 9.82
N VAL A 300 -11.76 -2.94 8.91
CA VAL A 300 -10.46 -2.32 9.07
C VAL A 300 -10.67 -0.84 9.39
N ALA A 301 -10.57 -0.47 10.64
CA ALA A 301 -10.78 0.91 11.08
C ALA A 301 -9.63 1.83 10.61
N VAL A 302 -9.90 3.13 10.63
CA VAL A 302 -8.92 4.17 10.26
C VAL A 302 -7.65 4.03 11.10
N GLY A 303 -6.49 4.05 10.45
CA GLY A 303 -5.18 3.93 11.10
C GLY A 303 -4.86 2.52 11.63
N GLN A 304 -5.69 1.52 11.36
CA GLN A 304 -5.51 0.17 11.88
C GLN A 304 -5.07 -0.86 10.84
N MET A 305 -4.54 -1.97 11.34
CA MET A 305 -4.21 -3.17 10.58
C MET A 305 -5.13 -4.32 10.97
N ARG A 306 -5.34 -5.25 10.03
CA ARG A 306 -6.00 -6.55 10.24
C ARG A 306 -5.22 -7.64 9.55
N GLN A 307 -5.28 -8.83 10.12
CA GLN A 307 -4.74 -10.04 9.52
C GLN A 307 -5.78 -11.15 9.62
N ILE A 308 -6.09 -11.75 8.49
CA ILE A 308 -7.00 -12.87 8.38
C ILE A 308 -6.29 -14.08 7.81
N GLU A 309 -6.75 -15.27 8.20
CA GLU A 309 -6.24 -16.54 7.69
C GLU A 309 -7.40 -17.49 7.38
N PHE A 310 -7.31 -18.17 6.24
CA PHE A 310 -8.30 -19.16 5.83
C PHE A 310 -7.64 -20.33 5.08
N LEU A 311 -8.37 -21.43 4.94
CA LEU A 311 -8.00 -22.55 4.09
C LEU A 311 -8.74 -22.39 2.75
N ALA A 312 -8.02 -22.45 1.64
CA ALA A 312 -8.60 -22.39 0.30
C ALA A 312 -9.11 -23.79 -0.12
N ASP A 313 -10.19 -24.25 0.52
CA ASP A 313 -10.73 -25.61 0.38
C ASP A 313 -11.90 -25.72 -0.61
N GLU A 314 -12.39 -24.61 -1.13
CA GLU A 314 -13.40 -24.58 -2.18
C GLU A 314 -12.82 -24.01 -3.47
N GLU A 315 -12.94 -24.78 -4.55
CA GLU A 315 -12.40 -24.43 -5.87
C GLU A 315 -13.29 -23.40 -6.59
N GLY A 316 -12.70 -22.57 -7.43
CA GLY A 316 -13.40 -21.61 -8.29
C GLY A 316 -12.87 -20.18 -8.14
N ASP A 317 -13.57 -19.25 -8.78
CA ASP A 317 -13.29 -17.82 -8.71
C ASP A 317 -14.22 -17.16 -7.69
N TRP A 318 -13.66 -16.65 -6.63
CA TRP A 318 -14.40 -16.05 -5.52
C TRP A 318 -14.21 -14.54 -5.47
N ALA A 319 -15.30 -13.80 -5.30
CA ALA A 319 -15.22 -12.36 -5.11
C ALA A 319 -14.58 -12.02 -3.76
N PHE A 320 -13.71 -11.02 -3.76
CA PHE A 320 -13.07 -10.46 -2.58
C PHE A 320 -13.08 -8.95 -2.68
N HIS A 321 -13.80 -8.27 -1.79
CA HIS A 321 -14.11 -6.85 -1.98
C HIS A 321 -14.41 -6.11 -0.67
N CYS A 322 -14.35 -4.78 -0.73
CA CYS A 322 -14.86 -3.90 0.31
C CYS A 322 -16.38 -3.69 0.11
N HIS A 323 -17.14 -3.56 1.20
CA HIS A 323 -18.58 -3.25 1.20
C HIS A 323 -18.88 -1.73 1.17
N LYS A 324 -17.92 -0.91 0.81
CA LYS A 324 -18.07 0.53 0.55
C LYS A 324 -17.77 0.88 -0.88
#